data_e00738b028e0ffe6b220fc3246d98462
#
_entry.id   e00738b028e0ffe6b220fc3246d98462
#
_cell.length_a   1.000
_cell.length_b   1.000
_cell.length_c   1.000
_cell.angle_alpha   90.00
_cell.angle_beta   90.00
_cell.angle_gamma   90.00
#
_symmetry.space_group_name_H-M   'P 1'
#
loop_
_entity.id
_entity.type
_entity.pdbx_description
1 polymer ?
#
loop_
_entity_poly.entity_id
_entity_poly.type
_entity_poly.pdbx_seq_one_letter_code
_entity_poly.pdbx_strand_id
1 'polypeptide(L)'
;MSEKSAATPLLLHACCGPCSLEPVKYLRREGFEPTICWTNPNIQPLAEHDRRLAVLRDWASRVAHVDLIVVADDQRELWERTVAPAGLDRARRCRLCYALRLAESCRVARERGFS
;
A
#
# COMPACT_ATOMS: atom_id res chain seq x y z
N MET A 1 -10.48 8.19 28.92
CA MET A 1 -10.38 8.01 28.29
C MET A 1 -10.22 7.17 27.55
N SER A 2 -10.09 6.54 27.49
CA SER A 2 -9.90 5.49 26.91
C SER A 2 -10.32 5.53 25.64
N GLU A 3 -11.04 6.18 25.37
CA GLU A 3 -11.58 6.26 24.17
C GLU A 3 -10.58 6.44 23.17
N LYS A 4 -9.50 6.85 23.47
CA LYS A 4 -8.58 6.94 22.53
C LYS A 4 -8.24 5.69 22.00
N SER A 5 -8.28 4.72 22.66
CA SER A 5 -8.03 3.42 22.10
C SER A 5 -9.09 3.09 21.10
N ALA A 6 -10.08 3.92 20.95
CA ALA A 6 -11.13 3.68 19.99
C ALA A 6 -10.76 4.08 18.57
N ALA A 7 -9.51 4.40 18.30
CA ALA A 7 -9.09 4.70 16.93
C ALA A 7 -9.38 3.51 16.01
N THR A 8 -10.02 3.78 14.88
CA THR A 8 -10.43 2.73 13.96
C THR A 8 -9.26 2.28 13.09
N PRO A 9 -8.96 0.98 13.06
CA PRO A 9 -7.88 0.49 12.20
C PRO A 9 -8.24 0.67 10.72
N LEU A 10 -7.29 1.19 9.95
CA LEU A 10 -7.49 1.43 8.52
C LEU A 10 -6.27 1.00 7.76
N LEU A 11 -6.46 0.31 6.64
CA LEU A 11 -5.35 -0.10 5.80
C LEU A 11 -5.15 0.94 4.70
N LEU A 12 -3.93 1.48 4.61
CA LEU A 12 -3.58 2.49 3.63
C LEU A 12 -2.57 1.91 2.65
N HIS A 13 -2.96 1.81 1.38
CA HIS A 13 -2.04 1.35 0.34
C HIS A 13 -1.04 2.46 0.03
N ALA A 14 0.23 2.13 -0.04
CA ALA A 14 1.26 3.11 -0.33
C ALA A 14 2.32 2.57 -1.27
N CYS A 15 2.89 3.45 -2.07
CA CYS A 15 3.97 3.12 -2.98
C CYS A 15 5.25 3.89 -2.67
N CYS A 16 5.23 4.82 -1.73
CA CYS A 16 6.45 5.47 -1.26
C CYS A 16 6.20 6.10 0.09
N GLY A 17 7.28 6.26 0.87
CA GLY A 17 7.19 6.82 2.21
C GLY A 17 6.78 8.29 2.25
N PRO A 18 7.55 9.18 1.59
CA PRO A 18 7.25 10.62 1.69
C PRO A 18 5.84 10.98 1.23
N CYS A 19 5.31 10.26 0.23
CA CYS A 19 3.97 10.53 -0.27
C CYS A 19 2.89 10.15 0.74
N SER A 20 3.21 9.31 1.72
CA SER A 20 2.24 8.84 2.69
C SER A 20 2.17 9.69 3.95
N LEU A 21 3.08 10.66 4.11
CA LEU A 21 3.15 11.44 5.35
C LEU A 21 1.86 12.19 5.64
N GLU A 22 1.35 12.96 4.69
CA GLU A 22 0.14 13.74 4.90
C GLU A 22 -1.10 12.84 5.06
N PRO A 23 -1.29 11.80 4.25
CA PRO A 23 -2.40 10.87 4.48
C PRO A 23 -2.38 10.25 5.88
N VAL A 24 -1.22 9.86 6.39
CA VAL A 24 -1.11 9.27 7.73
C VAL A 24 -1.52 10.30 8.79
N LYS A 25 -1.02 11.52 8.67
CA LYS A 25 -1.38 12.58 9.62
C LYS A 25 -2.86 12.90 9.58
N TYR A 26 -3.42 13.01 8.37
CA TYR A 26 -4.83 13.32 8.21
C TYR A 26 -5.70 12.25 8.85
N LEU A 27 -5.41 10.97 8.56
CA LEU A 27 -6.20 9.87 9.09
C LEU A 27 -6.16 9.83 10.60
N ARG A 28 -4.99 10.08 11.18
CA ARG A 28 -4.87 10.09 12.64
C ARG A 28 -5.68 11.22 13.27
N ARG A 29 -5.73 12.37 12.60
CA ARG A 29 -6.55 13.50 13.10
C ARG A 29 -8.03 13.15 13.03
N GLU A 30 -8.44 12.30 12.08
CA GLU A 30 -9.83 11.93 11.89
C GLU A 30 -10.23 10.71 12.71
N GLY A 31 -9.38 10.23 13.59
CA GLY A 31 -9.74 9.12 14.47
C GLY A 31 -9.41 7.75 13.95
N PHE A 32 -8.58 7.65 12.91
CA PHE A 32 -8.15 6.36 12.37
C PHE A 32 -6.72 6.07 12.79
N GLU A 33 -6.37 4.81 12.87
CA GLU A 33 -4.98 4.41 13.04
C GLU A 33 -4.59 3.62 11.79
N PRO A 34 -3.81 4.23 10.88
CA PRO A 34 -3.45 3.57 9.63
C PRO A 34 -2.36 2.52 9.79
N THR A 35 -2.45 1.47 9.01
CA THR A 35 -1.37 0.52 8.79
C THR A 35 -1.08 0.57 7.29
N ILE A 36 0.18 0.69 6.92
CA ILE A 36 0.57 0.78 5.52
C ILE A 36 0.52 -0.61 4.90
N CYS A 37 -0.04 -0.72 3.71
CA CYS A 37 -0.04 -1.96 2.94
C CYS A 37 0.82 -1.76 1.70
N TRP A 38 1.85 -2.59 1.56
CA TRP A 38 2.72 -2.57 0.39
C TRP A 38 2.40 -3.75 -0.53
N THR A 39 1.87 -3.46 -1.70
CA THR A 39 1.67 -4.43 -2.76
C THR A 39 1.80 -3.69 -4.08
N ASN A 40 2.98 -3.72 -4.67
CA ASN A 40 3.32 -2.90 -5.84
C ASN A 40 4.03 -3.71 -6.93
N PRO A 41 3.29 -4.65 -7.57
CA PRO A 41 3.90 -5.49 -8.62
C PRO A 41 4.29 -4.69 -9.86
N ASN A 42 3.78 -3.45 -9.96
CA ASN A 42 4.09 -2.58 -11.09
C ASN A 42 5.47 -1.96 -11.04
N ILE A 43 6.16 -2.04 -9.90
CA ILE A 43 7.50 -1.44 -9.79
C ILE A 43 8.54 -2.40 -10.35
N GLN A 44 9.21 -1.98 -11.41
CA GLN A 44 10.17 -2.77 -12.14
C GLN A 44 11.46 -1.99 -12.32
N PRO A 45 12.62 -2.62 -12.33
CA PRO A 45 12.83 -4.06 -12.04
C PRO A 45 12.70 -4.35 -10.55
N LEU A 46 12.81 -5.62 -10.18
CA LEU A 46 12.64 -6.02 -8.79
C LEU A 46 13.61 -5.31 -7.85
N ALA A 47 14.82 -5.03 -8.30
CA ALA A 47 15.80 -4.31 -7.48
C ALA A 47 15.28 -2.91 -7.09
N GLU A 48 14.57 -2.24 -7.99
CA GLU A 48 14.01 -0.93 -7.71
C GLU A 48 12.83 -1.07 -6.73
N HIS A 49 12.02 -2.11 -6.91
CA HIS A 49 10.93 -2.43 -6.00
C HIS A 49 11.47 -2.60 -4.57
N ASP A 50 12.53 -3.42 -4.44
CA ASP A 50 13.09 -3.71 -3.13
C ASP A 50 13.75 -2.49 -2.50
N ARG A 51 14.35 -1.63 -3.32
CA ARG A 51 14.97 -0.40 -2.83
C ARG A 51 13.90 0.54 -2.25
N ARG A 52 12.79 0.70 -2.96
CA ARG A 52 11.71 1.56 -2.50
C ARG A 52 11.05 1.00 -1.24
N LEU A 53 10.93 -0.31 -1.17
CA LEU A 53 10.37 -0.95 0.01
C LEU A 53 11.27 -0.72 1.23
N ALA A 54 12.58 -0.80 1.05
CA ALA A 54 13.52 -0.55 2.14
C ALA A 54 13.40 0.88 2.67
N VAL A 55 13.24 1.85 1.77
CA VAL A 55 13.05 3.25 2.16
C VAL A 55 11.73 3.41 2.93
N LEU A 56 10.67 2.77 2.46
CA LEU A 56 9.38 2.82 3.12
C LEU A 56 9.44 2.20 4.52
N ARG A 57 10.12 1.05 4.66
CA ARG A 57 10.26 0.41 5.96
C ARG A 57 10.94 1.32 6.96
N ASP A 58 12.02 1.96 6.53
CA ASP A 58 12.77 2.85 7.38
C ASP A 58 11.89 4.04 7.81
N TRP A 59 11.21 4.64 6.85
CA TRP A 59 10.34 5.78 7.12
C TRP A 59 9.19 5.39 8.05
N ALA A 60 8.55 4.25 7.81
CA ALA A 60 7.42 3.80 8.62
C ALA A 60 7.84 3.56 10.08
N SER A 61 9.03 3.01 10.26
CA SER A 61 9.53 2.67 11.59
C SER A 61 10.08 3.88 12.34
N ARG A 62 10.89 4.69 11.66
CA ARG A 62 11.67 5.72 12.34
C ARG A 62 11.05 7.10 12.33
N VAL A 63 10.22 7.40 11.34
CA VAL A 63 9.63 8.72 11.18
C VAL A 63 8.15 8.73 11.53
N ALA A 64 7.37 7.90 10.83
CA ALA A 64 5.92 7.91 10.98
C ALA A 64 5.40 7.06 12.14
N HIS A 65 6.20 6.10 12.59
CA HIS A 65 5.80 5.15 13.63
C HIS A 65 4.46 4.52 13.26
N VAL A 66 4.41 3.93 12.08
CA VAL A 66 3.20 3.31 11.54
C VAL A 66 3.53 1.87 11.18
N ASP A 67 2.58 0.97 11.40
CA ASP A 67 2.78 -0.44 11.07
C ASP A 67 2.77 -0.65 9.57
N LEU A 68 3.50 -1.65 9.12
CA LEU A 68 3.65 -1.96 7.70
C LEU A 68 3.37 -3.43 7.46
N ILE A 69 2.47 -3.72 6.51
CA ILE A 69 2.21 -5.06 6.04
C ILE A 69 2.76 -5.15 4.62
N VAL A 70 3.69 -6.08 4.40
CA VAL A 70 4.24 -6.34 3.07
C VAL A 70 3.56 -7.61 2.56
N VAL A 71 2.84 -7.50 1.46
CA VAL A 71 2.13 -8.65 0.89
C VAL A 71 3.19 -9.58 0.29
N ALA A 72 3.26 -10.81 0.79
CA ALA A 72 4.28 -11.77 0.40
C ALA A 72 4.22 -12.12 -1.09
N ASP A 73 2.99 -12.30 -1.61
CA ASP A 73 2.79 -12.53 -3.03
C ASP A 73 2.04 -11.31 -3.56
N ASP A 74 2.77 -10.41 -4.21
CA ASP A 74 2.21 -9.16 -4.70
C ASP A 74 1.56 -9.30 -6.07
N GLN A 75 1.36 -10.53 -6.53
CA GLN A 75 0.71 -10.82 -7.81
C GLN A 75 1.50 -10.29 -9.00
N ARG A 76 2.83 -10.24 -8.88
CA ARG A 76 3.68 -9.72 -9.96
C ARG A 76 3.50 -10.49 -11.26
N GLU A 77 3.37 -11.80 -11.17
CA GLU A 77 3.16 -12.61 -12.35
C GLU A 77 1.81 -12.31 -13.01
N LEU A 78 0.79 -12.12 -12.20
CA LEU A 78 -0.52 -11.76 -12.71
C LEU A 78 -0.48 -10.37 -13.35
N TRP A 79 0.25 -9.44 -12.76
CA TRP A 79 0.43 -8.12 -13.32
C TRP A 79 1.09 -8.19 -14.70
N GLU A 80 2.13 -9.03 -14.82
CA GLU A 80 2.82 -9.19 -16.09
C GLU A 80 1.93 -9.80 -17.15
N ARG A 81 1.01 -10.69 -16.77
CA ARG A 81 0.11 -11.32 -17.74
C ARG A 81 -1.07 -10.44 -18.12
N THR A 82 -1.53 -9.58 -17.21
CA THR A 82 -2.78 -8.85 -17.44
C THR A 82 -2.58 -7.35 -17.67
N VAL A 83 -1.64 -6.74 -16.99
CA VAL A 83 -1.45 -5.28 -17.08
C VAL A 83 -0.40 -4.92 -18.11
N ALA A 84 0.74 -5.59 -18.09
CA ALA A 84 1.82 -5.29 -19.01
C ALA A 84 1.43 -5.38 -20.49
N PRO A 85 0.60 -6.36 -20.89
CA PRO A 85 0.18 -6.42 -22.30
C PRO A 85 -0.63 -5.23 -22.78
N ALA A 86 -1.19 -4.42 -21.87
CA ALA A 86 -1.91 -3.22 -22.28
C ALA A 86 -0.92 -2.15 -22.79
N GLY A 87 0.37 -2.32 -22.41
CA GLY A 87 1.49 -1.65 -23.07
C GLY A 87 1.33 -0.17 -23.32
N LEU A 88 1.14 0.17 -24.59
CA LEU A 88 1.10 1.57 -25.02
C LEU A 88 -0.21 2.28 -24.70
N ASP A 89 -1.27 1.53 -24.33
CA ASP A 89 -2.51 2.16 -23.90
C ASP A 89 -2.36 2.51 -22.41
N ARG A 90 -1.81 3.68 -22.17
CA ARG A 90 -1.50 4.11 -20.80
C ARG A 90 -2.73 4.13 -19.90
N ALA A 91 -3.84 4.64 -20.39
CA ALA A 91 -5.04 4.76 -19.58
C ALA A 91 -5.55 3.37 -19.14
N ARG A 92 -5.57 2.42 -20.08
CA ARG A 92 -6.02 1.07 -19.78
C ARG A 92 -5.05 0.38 -18.83
N ARG A 93 -3.75 0.53 -19.05
CA ARG A 93 -2.73 -0.06 -18.19
C ARG A 93 -2.84 0.48 -16.77
N CYS A 94 -3.05 1.79 -16.61
CA CYS A 94 -3.18 2.39 -15.28
C CYS A 94 -4.42 1.88 -14.58
N ARG A 95 -5.55 1.76 -15.28
CA ARG A 95 -6.78 1.23 -14.66
C ARG A 95 -6.59 -0.21 -14.18
N LEU A 96 -5.99 -1.05 -15.02
CA LEU A 96 -5.76 -2.44 -14.65
C LEU A 96 -4.78 -2.55 -13.49
N CYS A 97 -3.74 -1.73 -13.49
CA CYS A 97 -2.75 -1.73 -12.43
C CYS A 97 -3.37 -1.32 -11.10
N TYR A 98 -4.15 -0.24 -11.08
CA TYR A 98 -4.82 0.19 -9.87
C TYR A 98 -5.83 -0.84 -9.40
N ALA A 99 -6.59 -1.44 -10.33
CA ALA A 99 -7.57 -2.45 -9.96
C ALA A 99 -6.90 -3.63 -9.26
N LEU A 100 -5.77 -4.10 -9.78
CA LEU A 100 -5.07 -5.22 -9.18
C LEU A 100 -4.54 -4.87 -7.79
N ARG A 101 -3.91 -3.70 -7.66
CA ARG A 101 -3.32 -3.28 -6.39
C ARG A 101 -4.37 -3.03 -5.33
N LEU A 102 -5.47 -2.38 -5.70
CA LEU A 102 -6.56 -2.12 -4.76
C LEU A 102 -7.29 -3.39 -4.38
N ALA A 103 -7.46 -4.33 -5.32
CA ALA A 103 -8.07 -5.62 -5.01
C ALA A 103 -7.25 -6.38 -3.97
N GLU A 104 -5.92 -6.38 -4.10
CA GLU A 104 -5.05 -7.03 -3.12
C GLU A 104 -5.13 -6.34 -1.77
N SER A 105 -5.15 -5.01 -1.75
CA SER A 105 -5.26 -4.26 -0.50
C SER A 105 -6.60 -4.54 0.18
N CYS A 106 -7.69 -4.62 -0.59
CA CYS A 106 -9.00 -4.95 -0.05
C CYS A 106 -9.04 -6.37 0.51
N ARG A 107 -8.37 -7.32 -0.16
CA ARG A 107 -8.29 -8.69 0.33
C ARG A 107 -7.58 -8.73 1.69
N VAL A 108 -6.44 -8.04 1.80
CA VAL A 108 -5.69 -7.97 3.05
C VAL A 108 -6.54 -7.31 4.14
N ALA A 109 -7.21 -6.22 3.80
CA ALA A 109 -8.05 -5.50 4.77
C ALA A 109 -9.13 -6.42 5.32
N ARG A 110 -9.79 -7.17 4.43
CA ARG A 110 -10.85 -8.08 4.85
C ARG A 110 -10.32 -9.21 5.71
N GLU A 111 -9.18 -9.80 5.32
CA GLU A 111 -8.59 -10.91 6.06
C GLU A 111 -8.07 -10.50 7.42
N ARG A 112 -7.62 -9.26 7.56
CA ARG A 112 -6.99 -8.79 8.79
C ARG A 112 -7.91 -7.92 9.65
N GLY A 113 -9.15 -7.72 9.24
CA GLY A 113 -10.13 -6.98 10.04
C GLY A 113 -10.00 -5.47 9.99
N PHE A 114 -9.47 -4.92 8.90
CA PHE A 114 -9.42 -3.47 8.73
C PHE A 114 -10.71 -2.92 8.17
N SER A 115 -10.94 -1.65 8.42
CA SER A 115 -12.10 -0.95 7.86
C SER A 115 -11.87 -0.51 6.42
#